data_6bc1ccd68e0170d2f87673acac8215d7
#
_entry.id   6bc1ccd68e0170d2f87673acac8215d7
#
_cell.length_a   1.000
_cell.length_b   1.000
_cell.length_c   1.000
_cell.angle_alpha   90.00
_cell.angle_beta   90.00
_cell.angle_gamma   90.00
#
_symmetry.space_group_name_H-M   'P 1'
#
loop_
_entity.id
_entity.type
_entity.pdbx_description
1 polymer ?
#
loop_
_entity_poly.entity_id
_entity_poly.type
_entity_poly.pdbx_seq_one_letter_code
_entity_poly.pdbx_strand_id
1 'polypeptide(L)'
;MKTLTKIIIISIITFALGVIPACENEDYVPYVYVNVQLYPDMPSHIALKTPGNYLYVDDQGYKGIVVACTGPDEWVAFDRACPHHPKTKDAILSVDSTGLFLECPKCDSKFNLYDGNIVSGPSKYTPLQYTTDYQGTVLYIYNSYY
;
A
#
# COMPACT_ATOMS: atom_id res chain seq x y z
N MET A 1 -59.26 -5.46 -15.36
CA MET A 1 -58.42 -4.29 -15.17
C MET A 1 -57.66 -4.27 -13.83
N LYS A 2 -58.29 -4.48 -12.67
CA LYS A 2 -57.61 -4.42 -11.35
C LYS A 2 -56.52 -5.49 -11.14
N THR A 3 -56.59 -6.67 -11.73
CA THR A 3 -55.60 -7.76 -11.61
C THR A 3 -54.34 -7.49 -12.46
N LEU A 4 -54.54 -6.97 -13.66
CA LEU A 4 -53.39 -6.63 -14.55
C LEU A 4 -52.54 -5.52 -13.98
N THR A 5 -53.14 -4.50 -13.37
CA THR A 5 -52.46 -3.39 -12.70
C THR A 5 -51.63 -3.87 -11.50
N LYS A 6 -52.14 -4.84 -10.71
CA LYS A 6 -51.39 -5.43 -9.59
C LYS A 6 -50.15 -6.22 -10.05
N ILE A 7 -50.27 -6.97 -11.15
CA ILE A 7 -49.12 -7.74 -11.70
C ILE A 7 -48.04 -6.82 -12.21
N ILE A 8 -48.38 -5.70 -12.87
CA ILE A 8 -47.43 -4.72 -13.37
C ILE A 8 -46.70 -4.03 -12.20
N ILE A 9 -47.43 -3.67 -11.14
CA ILE A 9 -46.83 -3.03 -9.95
C ILE A 9 -45.86 -3.99 -9.24
N ILE A 10 -46.19 -5.26 -9.08
CA ILE A 10 -45.31 -6.27 -8.47
C ILE A 10 -44.07 -6.51 -9.33
N SER A 11 -44.19 -6.52 -10.67
CA SER A 11 -43.05 -6.65 -11.59
C SER A 11 -42.07 -5.46 -11.52
N ILE A 12 -42.60 -4.24 -11.36
CA ILE A 12 -41.76 -3.03 -11.23
C ILE A 12 -41.03 -3.01 -9.88
N ILE A 13 -41.69 -3.45 -8.81
CA ILE A 13 -41.06 -3.51 -7.46
C ILE A 13 -39.96 -4.57 -7.43
N THR A 14 -40.13 -5.73 -8.06
CA THR A 14 -39.08 -6.76 -8.13
C THR A 14 -37.89 -6.33 -8.98
N PHE A 15 -38.09 -5.53 -10.02
CA PHE A 15 -37.01 -5.00 -10.84
C PHE A 15 -36.20 -3.90 -10.12
N ALA A 16 -36.84 -3.12 -9.24
CA ALA A 16 -36.20 -2.06 -8.48
C ALA A 16 -35.28 -2.55 -7.32
N LEU A 17 -35.47 -3.81 -6.85
CA LEU A 17 -34.63 -4.39 -5.78
C LEU A 17 -33.33 -5.05 -6.28
N GLY A 18 -33.07 -5.09 -7.58
CA GLY A 18 -31.98 -5.86 -8.20
C GLY A 18 -30.66 -5.13 -8.41
N VAL A 19 -30.57 -3.84 -8.12
CA VAL A 19 -29.34 -3.06 -8.37
C VAL A 19 -28.86 -2.42 -7.05
N ILE A 20 -28.31 -3.23 -6.17
CA ILE A 20 -27.44 -2.70 -5.12
C ILE A 20 -26.04 -2.66 -5.75
N PRO A 21 -25.45 -1.48 -6.03
CA PRO A 21 -24.05 -1.41 -6.38
C PRO A 21 -23.28 -1.91 -5.15
N ALA A 22 -22.59 -3.05 -5.27
CA ALA A 22 -21.60 -3.45 -4.31
C ALA A 22 -20.48 -2.38 -4.39
N CYS A 23 -20.41 -1.47 -3.43
CA CYS A 23 -19.23 -0.65 -3.23
C CYS A 23 -18.10 -1.57 -2.76
N GLU A 24 -17.38 -2.15 -3.70
CA GLU A 24 -16.10 -2.75 -3.43
C GLU A 24 -15.12 -1.59 -3.18
N ASN A 25 -14.63 -1.45 -1.95
CA ASN A 25 -13.55 -0.50 -1.64
C ASN A 25 -12.30 -0.98 -2.37
N GLU A 26 -12.10 -0.52 -3.59
CA GLU A 26 -10.93 -0.86 -4.41
C GLU A 26 -9.64 -0.23 -3.86
N ASP A 27 -9.75 0.74 -2.96
CA ASP A 27 -8.66 1.57 -2.45
C ASP A 27 -7.94 0.96 -1.22
N TYR A 28 -8.16 -0.30 -0.89
CA TYR A 28 -7.48 -0.95 0.21
C TYR A 28 -6.44 -1.96 -0.28
N VAL A 29 -5.19 -1.80 0.18
CA VAL A 29 -4.12 -2.78 -0.08
C VAL A 29 -4.46 -4.09 0.60
N PRO A 30 -4.58 -5.22 -0.13
CA PRO A 30 -4.93 -6.50 0.46
C PRO A 30 -3.93 -6.93 1.54
N TYR A 31 -4.44 -7.50 2.62
CA TYR A 31 -3.60 -8.02 3.69
C TYR A 31 -2.76 -9.21 3.19
N VAL A 32 -1.44 -9.12 3.41
CA VAL A 32 -0.48 -10.21 3.25
C VAL A 32 0.33 -10.31 4.53
N TYR A 33 0.53 -11.51 5.04
CA TYR A 33 1.38 -11.71 6.20
C TYR A 33 2.83 -11.36 5.86
N VAL A 34 3.45 -10.51 6.67
CA VAL A 34 4.83 -10.07 6.53
C VAL A 34 5.60 -10.34 7.82
N ASN A 35 6.74 -10.99 7.67
CA ASN A 35 7.73 -11.18 8.74
C ASN A 35 9.12 -11.30 8.10
N VAL A 36 9.79 -10.16 7.97
CA VAL A 36 11.08 -10.02 7.31
C VAL A 36 12.16 -9.74 8.34
N GLN A 37 13.33 -10.32 8.13
CA GLN A 37 14.54 -10.05 8.91
C GLN A 37 15.63 -9.53 7.97
N LEU A 38 16.09 -8.31 8.21
CA LEU A 38 17.21 -7.71 7.49
C LEU A 38 18.38 -7.53 8.45
N TYR A 39 19.57 -7.59 7.90
CA TYR A 39 20.83 -7.45 8.64
C TYR A 39 21.61 -6.27 8.07
N PRO A 40 21.42 -5.04 8.60
CA PRO A 40 22.02 -3.83 8.02
C PRO A 40 23.56 -3.90 7.92
N ASP A 41 24.22 -4.72 8.74
CA ASP A 41 25.68 -4.92 8.70
C ASP A 41 26.15 -5.88 7.59
N MET A 42 25.23 -6.61 6.93
CA MET A 42 25.60 -7.46 5.80
C MET A 42 25.82 -6.63 4.52
N PRO A 43 26.78 -7.01 3.67
CA PRO A 43 27.05 -6.29 2.41
C PRO A 43 25.82 -6.11 1.51
N SER A 44 24.88 -7.08 1.50
CA SER A 44 23.63 -7.02 0.74
C SER A 44 22.64 -5.97 1.24
N HIS A 45 22.72 -5.57 2.50
CA HIS A 45 21.82 -4.63 3.16
C HIS A 45 22.51 -3.35 3.61
N ILE A 46 23.78 -3.16 3.25
CA ILE A 46 24.63 -2.05 3.73
C ILE A 46 24.04 -0.66 3.40
N ALA A 47 23.22 -0.56 2.37
CA ALA A 47 22.49 0.67 2.04
C ALA A 47 21.67 1.19 3.24
N LEU A 48 21.12 0.26 4.06
CA LEU A 48 20.32 0.60 5.23
C LEU A 48 21.11 1.18 6.41
N LYS A 49 22.43 1.28 6.32
CA LYS A 49 23.28 1.94 7.33
C LYS A 49 23.42 3.45 7.10
N THR A 50 23.04 3.93 5.94
CA THR A 50 23.19 5.33 5.58
C THR A 50 21.84 6.00 5.48
N PRO A 51 21.56 7.03 6.32
CA PRO A 51 20.33 7.81 6.22
C PRO A 51 20.13 8.36 4.80
N GLY A 52 18.92 8.27 4.29
CA GLY A 52 18.59 8.65 2.92
C GLY A 52 18.65 7.51 1.91
N ASN A 53 19.28 6.39 2.24
CA ASN A 53 19.31 5.22 1.38
C ASN A 53 18.12 4.29 1.65
N TYR A 54 17.84 3.44 0.70
CA TYR A 54 16.73 2.49 0.76
C TYR A 54 17.09 1.13 0.13
N LEU A 55 16.27 0.12 0.41
CA LEU A 55 16.36 -1.22 -0.14
C LEU A 55 14.95 -1.71 -0.52
N TYR A 56 14.84 -2.46 -1.62
CA TYR A 56 13.63 -3.19 -1.97
C TYR A 56 13.72 -4.64 -1.49
N VAL A 57 12.58 -5.15 -0.98
CA VAL A 57 12.34 -6.56 -0.64
C VAL A 57 11.16 -7.01 -1.50
N ASP A 58 11.47 -7.60 -2.66
CA ASP A 58 10.46 -7.82 -3.73
C ASP A 58 9.59 -9.06 -3.49
N ASP A 59 10.01 -10.00 -2.65
CA ASP A 59 9.33 -11.28 -2.37
C ASP A 59 8.42 -11.24 -1.14
N GLN A 60 8.23 -10.09 -0.53
CA GLN A 60 7.42 -9.87 0.68
C GLN A 60 6.43 -8.72 0.48
N GLY A 61 5.34 -8.73 1.29
CA GLY A 61 4.27 -7.75 1.13
C GLY A 61 3.34 -8.08 -0.04
N TYR A 62 2.43 -7.15 -0.36
CA TYR A 62 1.51 -7.33 -1.47
C TYR A 62 2.16 -7.07 -2.84
N LYS A 63 3.01 -6.05 -2.93
CA LYS A 63 3.75 -5.70 -4.16
C LYS A 63 5.24 -5.44 -3.93
N GLY A 64 5.82 -6.11 -2.96
CA GLY A 64 7.16 -5.79 -2.48
C GLY A 64 7.13 -4.74 -1.38
N ILE A 65 8.24 -4.61 -0.68
CA ILE A 65 8.43 -3.65 0.41
C ILE A 65 9.59 -2.73 0.03
N VAL A 66 9.44 -1.44 0.28
CA VAL A 66 10.56 -0.51 0.32
C VAL A 66 10.91 -0.22 1.77
N VAL A 67 12.18 -0.34 2.12
CA VAL A 67 12.72 -0.04 3.44
C VAL A 67 13.68 1.11 3.29
N ALA A 68 13.46 2.22 4.00
CA ALA A 68 14.32 3.40 3.97
C ALA A 68 14.93 3.67 5.34
N CYS A 69 16.21 4.02 5.35
CA CYS A 69 16.91 4.47 6.53
C CYS A 69 16.62 5.96 6.75
N THR A 70 15.96 6.31 7.84
CA THR A 70 15.56 7.69 8.19
C THR A 70 16.53 8.38 9.12
N GLY A 71 17.32 7.60 9.87
CA GLY A 71 18.30 8.09 10.82
C GLY A 71 19.20 6.97 11.32
N PRO A 72 20.11 7.27 12.24
CA PRO A 72 20.91 6.26 12.91
C PRO A 72 20.00 5.26 13.65
N ASP A 73 20.06 4.00 13.24
CA ASP A 73 19.24 2.90 13.77
C ASP A 73 17.72 3.15 13.70
N GLU A 74 17.29 3.93 12.68
CA GLU A 74 15.89 4.26 12.41
C GLU A 74 15.51 3.92 10.96
N TRP A 75 14.42 3.21 10.78
CA TRP A 75 13.90 2.79 9.47
C TRP A 75 12.39 2.90 9.37
N VAL A 76 11.93 3.10 8.15
CA VAL A 76 10.52 2.97 7.78
C VAL A 76 10.37 1.93 6.68
N ALA A 77 9.25 1.24 6.65
CA ALA A 77 8.95 0.23 5.64
C ALA A 77 7.53 0.39 5.13
N PHE A 78 7.38 0.43 3.80
CA PHE A 78 6.07 0.56 3.13
C PHE A 78 5.87 -0.54 2.10
N ASP A 79 4.63 -1.03 1.96
CA ASP A 79 4.25 -1.80 0.79
C ASP A 79 4.34 -0.94 -0.47
N ARG A 80 4.83 -1.51 -1.55
CA ARG A 80 4.96 -0.83 -2.83
C ARG A 80 3.66 -0.81 -3.65
N ALA A 81 2.55 -1.32 -3.11
CA ALA A 81 1.25 -1.15 -3.73
C ALA A 81 0.81 0.31 -3.65
N CYS A 82 0.44 0.88 -4.79
CA CYS A 82 -0.15 2.21 -4.81
C CYS A 82 -1.51 2.19 -4.12
N PRO A 83 -1.74 2.98 -3.06
CA PRO A 83 -3.01 2.96 -2.32
C PRO A 83 -4.21 3.46 -3.14
N HIS A 84 -3.97 4.21 -4.22
CA HIS A 84 -5.03 4.64 -5.15
C HIS A 84 -5.44 3.53 -6.14
N HIS A 85 -4.50 2.61 -6.47
CA HIS A 85 -4.73 1.50 -7.39
C HIS A 85 -4.09 0.21 -6.88
N PRO A 86 -4.47 -0.29 -5.67
CA PRO A 86 -3.74 -1.39 -5.04
C PRO A 86 -3.79 -2.69 -5.84
N LYS A 87 -4.90 -2.95 -6.53
CA LYS A 87 -5.09 -4.18 -7.32
C LYS A 87 -4.53 -4.09 -8.74
N THR A 88 -4.18 -2.88 -9.23
CA THR A 88 -3.64 -2.69 -10.59
C THR A 88 -2.21 -3.19 -10.68
N LYS A 89 -1.94 -4.18 -11.55
CA LYS A 89 -0.66 -4.90 -11.64
C LYS A 89 0.57 -3.98 -11.67
N ASP A 90 0.54 -2.94 -12.51
CA ASP A 90 1.69 -2.06 -12.75
C ASP A 90 1.71 -0.81 -11.84
N ALA A 91 0.77 -0.68 -10.89
CA ALA A 91 0.76 0.39 -9.92
C ALA A 91 1.65 0.03 -8.73
N ILE A 92 2.96 -0.02 -8.99
CA ILE A 92 4.00 -0.34 -8.01
C ILE A 92 4.78 0.94 -7.72
N LEU A 93 4.79 1.33 -6.45
CA LEU A 93 5.54 2.50 -5.99
C LEU A 93 7.04 2.28 -6.17
N SER A 94 7.72 3.30 -6.64
CA SER A 94 9.17 3.35 -6.74
C SER A 94 9.70 4.64 -6.16
N VAL A 95 10.92 4.60 -5.64
CA VAL A 95 11.60 5.79 -5.16
C VAL A 95 12.00 6.63 -6.39
N ASP A 96 11.69 7.91 -6.35
CA ASP A 96 12.00 8.85 -7.43
C ASP A 96 13.51 9.13 -7.55
N SER A 97 13.91 9.86 -8.57
CA SER A 97 15.34 10.20 -8.82
C SER A 97 15.97 11.06 -7.73
N THR A 98 15.17 11.70 -6.88
CA THR A 98 15.69 12.52 -5.75
C THR A 98 15.98 11.68 -4.51
N GLY A 99 15.43 10.48 -4.41
CA GLY A 99 15.52 9.62 -3.24
C GLY A 99 14.62 10.05 -2.07
N LEU A 100 13.69 10.99 -2.30
CA LEU A 100 12.87 11.58 -1.24
C LEU A 100 11.41 11.14 -1.29
N PHE A 101 10.94 10.66 -2.43
CA PHE A 101 9.53 10.36 -2.63
C PHE A 101 9.31 8.97 -3.21
N LEU A 102 8.20 8.35 -2.81
CA LEU A 102 7.60 7.21 -3.51
C LEU A 102 6.64 7.74 -4.56
N GLU A 103 6.78 7.31 -5.80
CA GLU A 103 5.96 7.73 -6.92
C GLU A 103 5.22 6.55 -7.56
N CYS A 104 3.95 6.74 -7.89
CA CYS A 104 3.16 5.76 -8.61
C CYS A 104 3.19 6.05 -10.12
N PRO A 105 3.70 5.14 -10.97
CA PRO A 105 3.80 5.36 -12.42
C PRO A 105 2.44 5.37 -13.14
N LYS A 106 1.34 5.06 -12.43
CA LYS A 106 -0.01 4.99 -13.03
C LYS A 106 -0.88 6.21 -12.75
N CYS A 107 -0.67 6.90 -11.64
CA CYS A 107 -1.51 8.01 -11.24
C CYS A 107 -0.73 9.23 -10.76
N ASP A 108 0.60 9.18 -10.85
CA ASP A 108 1.51 10.25 -10.45
C ASP A 108 1.33 10.71 -8.98
N SER A 109 0.70 9.86 -8.15
CA SER A 109 0.65 10.11 -6.70
C SER A 109 2.05 9.97 -6.13
N LYS A 110 2.44 10.99 -5.34
CA LYS A 110 3.72 11.04 -4.64
C LYS A 110 3.52 11.04 -3.14
N PHE A 111 4.37 10.30 -2.47
CA PHE A 111 4.38 10.15 -1.01
C PHE A 111 5.79 10.42 -0.51
N ASN A 112 5.90 11.04 0.64
CA ASN A 112 7.19 11.22 1.28
C ASN A 112 7.74 9.85 1.70
N LEU A 113 9.01 9.57 1.38
CA LEU A 113 9.63 8.27 1.67
C LEU A 113 9.83 8.02 3.18
N TYR A 114 9.93 9.08 3.99
CA TYR A 114 10.28 8.96 5.41
C TYR A 114 9.07 8.84 6.34
N ASP A 115 7.91 9.30 5.93
CA ASP A 115 6.70 9.29 6.76
C ASP A 115 5.43 8.81 6.06
N GLY A 116 5.53 8.53 4.74
CA GLY A 116 4.42 8.07 3.92
C GLY A 116 3.36 9.14 3.60
N ASN A 117 3.53 10.39 4.04
CA ASN A 117 2.54 11.44 3.83
C ASN A 117 2.34 11.73 2.33
N ILE A 118 1.09 12.01 1.95
CA ILE A 118 0.73 12.37 0.58
C ILE A 118 1.32 13.74 0.26
N VAL A 119 2.13 13.82 -0.80
CA VAL A 119 2.72 15.06 -1.31
C VAL A 119 1.90 15.63 -2.47
N SER A 120 1.47 14.76 -3.39
CA SER A 120 0.67 15.16 -4.55
C SER A 120 -0.04 13.96 -5.18
N GLY A 121 -0.94 14.23 -6.13
CA GLY A 121 -1.66 13.23 -6.91
C GLY A 121 -3.04 12.91 -6.35
N PRO A 122 -3.77 11.97 -6.99
CA PRO A 122 -5.17 11.68 -6.69
C PRO A 122 -5.36 10.75 -5.48
N SER A 123 -4.31 10.13 -4.93
CA SER A 123 -4.44 9.22 -3.80
C SER A 123 -5.03 9.93 -2.57
N LYS A 124 -5.97 9.29 -1.91
CA LYS A 124 -6.58 9.74 -0.65
C LYS A 124 -6.01 9.05 0.58
N TYR A 125 -5.23 7.99 0.36
CA TYR A 125 -4.66 7.15 1.41
C TYR A 125 -3.13 7.13 1.28
N THR A 126 -2.46 7.01 2.41
CA THR A 126 -1.01 6.79 2.49
C THR A 126 -0.66 5.36 2.10
N PRO A 127 0.60 5.08 1.69
CA PRO A 127 1.06 3.71 1.52
C PRO A 127 0.90 2.89 2.79
N LEU A 128 0.65 1.59 2.65
CA LEU A 128 0.59 0.67 3.79
C LEU A 128 1.96 0.60 4.46
N GLN A 129 2.02 1.01 5.72
CA GLN A 129 3.24 1.01 6.52
C GLN A 129 3.32 -0.26 7.36
N TYR A 130 4.51 -0.85 7.42
CA TYR A 130 4.85 -1.96 8.31
C TYR A 130 5.56 -1.47 9.55
N THR A 131 5.46 -2.23 10.64
CA THR A 131 6.25 -1.97 11.84
C THR A 131 7.68 -2.37 11.60
N THR A 132 8.61 -1.52 12.03
CA THR A 132 10.05 -1.78 12.03
C THR A 132 10.54 -1.84 13.47
N ASP A 133 11.31 -2.88 13.81
CA ASP A 133 11.90 -3.07 15.14
C ASP A 133 13.36 -3.53 15.00
N TYR A 134 14.29 -2.74 15.52
CA TYR A 134 15.73 -3.05 15.45
C TYR A 134 16.25 -3.60 16.77
N GLN A 135 16.77 -4.82 16.70
CA GLN A 135 17.33 -5.51 17.87
C GLN A 135 18.83 -5.74 17.70
N GLY A 136 19.59 -4.65 17.77
CA GLY A 136 21.04 -4.61 17.81
C GLY A 136 21.76 -5.01 16.52
N THR A 137 21.37 -6.05 15.83
CA THR A 137 21.95 -6.53 14.57
C THR A 137 20.91 -6.90 13.52
N VAL A 138 19.66 -7.09 13.95
CA VAL A 138 18.56 -7.52 13.10
C VAL A 138 17.47 -6.46 13.08
N LEU A 139 17.09 -6.06 11.90
CA LEU A 139 15.92 -5.23 11.64
C LEU A 139 14.76 -6.16 11.27
N TYR A 140 13.75 -6.21 12.15
CA TYR A 140 12.49 -6.93 11.93
C TYR A 140 11.48 -6.01 11.28
N ILE A 141 10.76 -6.53 10.27
CA ILE A 141 9.67 -5.83 9.59
C ILE A 141 8.46 -6.76 9.58
N TYR A 142 7.34 -6.29 10.12
CA TYR A 142 6.13 -7.10 10.25
C TYR A 142 4.86 -6.25 10.20
N ASN A 143 3.72 -6.93 10.04
CA ASN A 143 2.43 -6.23 10.02
C ASN A 143 2.18 -5.50 11.34
N SER A 144 1.75 -4.25 11.26
CA SER A 144 1.21 -3.55 12.43
C SER A 144 -0.10 -4.24 12.85
N TYR A 145 -0.23 -4.58 14.13
CA TYR A 145 -1.49 -5.05 14.69
C TYR A 145 -2.35 -3.82 15.00
N TYR A 146 -3.52 -3.76 14.41
CA TYR A 146 -4.58 -2.82 14.77
C TYR A 146 -5.57 -3.49 15.71
#